data_39eaa102e8662518ec50218ad3e1a5b6
#
_entry.id   39eaa102e8662518ec50218ad3e1a5b6
#
_cell.length_a   1.000
_cell.length_b   1.000
_cell.length_c   1.000
_cell.angle_alpha   90.00
_cell.angle_beta   90.00
_cell.angle_gamma   90.00
#
_symmetry.space_group_name_H-M   'P 1'
#
loop_
_entity.id
_entity.type
_entity.pdbx_description
1 polymer ?
#
loop_
_entity_poly.entity_id
_entity_poly.type
_entity_poly.pdbx_seq_one_letter_code
_entity_poly.pdbx_strand_id
1 'polypeptide(L)'
;GSGGRPVAASNRRQAFLPRGADVLPNPLGSAPGMIWSPRPGFTIITFPGVPSEMRAMWSATAEPWLRLHGGAAGIFASRQLRFTGIGESNLAEQVTDLFEGNNPTVAPYASLGDVKLRITACAADPMAAESLLDPVEADLLRRAGQYCYGRDDDSLASVVLQLLRDAGETLAVAESCTGGGIGAAISAVPGCSDVFLGGVIAYSNAVKQKLLSVNPKLIETHGAVSDPVVADMAQGVRKITGSDWAVAVSGVAGPGGGSPDK
;
A
#
# COMPACT_ATOMS: atom_id res chain seq x y z
N GLY A 1 36.47 -8.44 -2.95
CA GLY A 1 37.44 -7.80 -3.78
C GLY A 1 37.16 -7.98 -5.24
N SER A 2 36.49 -7.04 -5.87
CA SER A 2 36.29 -7.07 -7.31
C SER A 2 36.77 -5.75 -7.91
N GLY A 3 37.88 -5.84 -8.68
CA GLY A 3 38.29 -4.88 -9.71
C GLY A 3 38.88 -3.58 -9.17
N GLY A 4 40.18 -3.41 -9.31
CA GLY A 4 41.07 -2.29 -8.99
C GLY A 4 40.68 -0.87 -9.42
N ARG A 5 39.47 -0.41 -9.07
CA ARG A 5 39.11 1.00 -9.15
C ARG A 5 39.59 1.72 -7.88
N PRO A 6 40.25 2.88 -8.00
CA PRO A 6 40.67 3.64 -6.83
C PRO A 6 39.44 4.06 -6.02
N VAL A 7 39.46 3.73 -4.72
CA VAL A 7 38.38 4.10 -3.77
C VAL A 7 38.44 5.62 -3.57
N ALA A 8 37.35 6.33 -3.85
CA ALA A 8 37.25 7.75 -3.64
C ALA A 8 37.54 8.12 -2.18
N ALA A 9 38.19 9.25 -1.92
CA ALA A 9 38.55 9.69 -0.58
C ALA A 9 37.34 9.83 0.36
N SER A 10 36.16 10.18 -0.16
CA SER A 10 34.88 10.20 0.55
C SER A 10 34.47 8.83 1.07
N ASN A 11 34.74 7.75 0.32
CA ASN A 11 34.36 6.39 0.71
C ASN A 11 35.28 5.84 1.82
N ARG A 12 36.47 6.41 2.01
CA ARG A 12 37.34 6.01 3.13
C ARG A 12 36.73 6.38 4.49
N ARG A 13 35.95 7.45 4.55
CA ARG A 13 35.24 7.86 5.80
C ARG A 13 34.20 6.86 6.25
N GLN A 14 33.60 6.10 5.32
CA GLN A 14 32.60 5.06 5.63
C GLN A 14 33.21 3.83 6.35
N ALA A 15 34.54 3.68 6.30
CA ALA A 15 35.26 2.61 6.99
C ALA A 15 35.63 2.96 8.44
N PHE A 16 35.41 4.21 8.91
CA PHE A 16 35.70 4.60 10.28
C PHE A 16 34.49 4.26 11.16
N LEU A 17 34.74 3.40 12.14
CA LEU A 17 33.76 3.03 13.15
C LEU A 17 34.21 3.56 14.52
N PRO A 18 33.27 3.89 15.41
CA PRO A 18 33.59 4.20 16.81
C PRO A 18 34.35 3.03 17.47
N ARG A 19 35.21 3.35 18.41
CA ARG A 19 35.92 2.31 19.16
C ARG A 19 34.92 1.41 19.90
N GLY A 20 35.05 0.12 19.72
CA GLY A 20 34.14 -0.88 20.30
C GLY A 20 32.82 -1.09 19.54
N ALA A 21 32.69 -0.57 18.32
CA ALA A 21 31.61 -0.91 17.45
C ALA A 21 31.92 -2.16 16.64
N ASP A 22 30.92 -3.03 16.46
CA ASP A 22 30.94 -4.16 15.55
C ASP A 22 30.46 -3.76 14.15
N VAL A 23 31.09 -4.34 13.12
CA VAL A 23 30.66 -4.13 11.72
C VAL A 23 29.36 -4.89 11.47
N LEU A 24 28.36 -4.18 10.93
CA LEU A 24 27.17 -4.80 10.34
C LEU A 24 27.42 -5.00 8.85
N PRO A 25 27.67 -6.25 8.37
CA PRO A 25 28.03 -6.51 6.98
C PRO A 25 26.92 -6.12 6.03
N ASN A 26 27.29 -5.52 4.87
CA ASN A 26 26.37 -5.19 3.81
C ASN A 26 26.61 -6.13 2.60
N PRO A 27 25.76 -7.14 2.37
CA PRO A 27 25.95 -8.09 1.27
C PRO A 27 25.63 -7.52 -0.11
N LEU A 28 24.87 -6.41 -0.19
CA LEU A 28 24.40 -5.82 -1.44
C LEU A 28 25.10 -4.51 -1.81
N GLY A 29 25.87 -3.92 -0.89
CA GLY A 29 26.49 -2.61 -1.12
C GLY A 29 27.88 -2.50 -0.51
N SER A 30 28.54 -1.34 -0.69
CA SER A 30 29.89 -1.07 -0.21
C SER A 30 29.95 -0.41 1.17
N ALA A 31 28.87 0.23 1.61
CA ALA A 31 28.80 0.92 2.89
C ALA A 31 28.35 -0.05 3.99
N PRO A 32 29.18 -0.37 4.99
CA PRO A 32 28.75 -1.18 6.13
C PRO A 32 27.84 -0.37 7.05
N GLY A 33 27.06 -1.07 7.85
CA GLY A 33 26.46 -0.52 9.05
C GLY A 33 27.32 -0.82 10.28
N MET A 34 26.81 -0.46 11.44
CA MET A 34 27.46 -0.79 12.73
C MET A 34 26.44 -1.15 13.79
N ILE A 35 26.90 -1.94 14.76
CA ILE A 35 26.25 -2.13 16.05
C ILE A 35 27.21 -1.59 17.11
N TRP A 36 26.79 -0.60 17.87
CA TRP A 36 27.65 0.07 18.85
C TRP A 36 26.91 0.30 20.16
N SER A 37 27.48 -0.22 21.24
CA SER A 37 26.96 -0.04 22.59
C SER A 37 27.90 0.89 23.38
N PRO A 38 27.71 2.23 23.29
CA PRO A 38 28.58 3.20 23.96
C PRO A 38 28.48 3.17 25.47
N ARG A 39 27.41 2.62 26.02
CA ARG A 39 27.16 2.47 27.46
C ARG A 39 26.20 1.30 27.72
N PRO A 40 26.22 0.73 28.95
CA PRO A 40 25.26 -0.32 29.32
C PRO A 40 23.81 0.09 29.07
N GLY A 41 23.01 -0.81 28.48
CA GLY A 41 21.58 -0.60 28.21
C GLY A 41 21.27 0.33 27.04
N PHE A 42 22.28 0.78 26.28
CA PHE A 42 22.06 1.65 25.12
C PHE A 42 22.89 1.18 23.93
N THR A 43 22.20 0.82 22.84
CA THR A 43 22.82 0.35 21.59
C THR A 43 22.34 1.17 20.42
N ILE A 44 23.25 1.52 19.53
CA ILE A 44 22.98 2.19 18.26
C ILE A 44 23.26 1.19 17.14
N ILE A 45 22.27 0.99 16.27
CA ILE A 45 22.43 0.20 15.03
C ILE A 45 22.24 1.16 13.86
N THR A 46 23.17 1.16 12.91
CA THR A 46 23.08 2.01 11.71
C THR A 46 23.05 1.20 10.44
N PHE A 47 22.37 1.73 9.44
CA PHE A 47 22.23 1.13 8.13
C PHE A 47 22.52 2.17 7.04
N PRO A 48 22.92 1.71 5.81
CA PRO A 48 22.92 2.56 4.63
C PRO A 48 21.52 3.06 4.28
N GLY A 49 21.46 4.19 3.57
CA GLY A 49 20.17 4.81 3.17
C GLY A 49 19.40 4.05 2.08
N VAL A 50 19.99 3.03 1.45
CA VAL A 50 19.34 2.25 0.39
C VAL A 50 18.43 1.19 1.01
N PRO A 51 17.10 1.21 0.76
CA PRO A 51 16.16 0.31 1.45
C PRO A 51 16.40 -1.18 1.24
N SER A 52 16.88 -1.59 0.06
CA SER A 52 17.20 -3.00 -0.24
C SER A 52 18.39 -3.51 0.57
N GLU A 53 19.43 -2.67 0.71
CA GLU A 53 20.61 -2.95 1.52
C GLU A 53 20.23 -3.06 2.99
N MET A 54 19.50 -2.09 3.51
CA MET A 54 19.02 -2.08 4.90
C MET A 54 18.20 -3.34 5.22
N ARG A 55 17.27 -3.75 4.35
CA ARG A 55 16.48 -4.97 4.56
C ARG A 55 17.33 -6.22 4.61
N ALA A 56 18.28 -6.36 3.69
CA ALA A 56 19.20 -7.51 3.68
C ALA A 56 20.06 -7.58 4.95
N MET A 57 20.59 -6.44 5.40
CA MET A 57 21.40 -6.33 6.62
C MET A 57 20.56 -6.56 7.88
N TRP A 58 19.31 -6.09 7.89
CA TRP A 58 18.36 -6.33 8.99
C TRP A 58 18.15 -7.83 9.18
N SER A 59 17.68 -8.53 8.15
CA SER A 59 17.35 -9.96 8.25
C SER A 59 18.58 -10.84 8.51
N ALA A 60 19.72 -10.49 7.91
CA ALA A 60 20.93 -11.32 8.03
C ALA A 60 21.66 -11.16 9.37
N THR A 61 21.62 -9.98 10.00
CA THR A 61 22.49 -9.68 11.14
C THR A 61 21.81 -8.91 12.27
N ALA A 62 21.10 -7.82 11.97
CA ALA A 62 20.56 -6.93 13.01
C ALA A 62 19.42 -7.60 13.80
N GLU A 63 18.46 -8.22 13.13
CA GLU A 63 17.36 -8.94 13.79
C GLU A 63 17.86 -10.11 14.65
N PRO A 64 18.71 -11.03 14.17
CA PRO A 64 19.32 -12.07 15.00
C PRO A 64 20.06 -11.51 16.20
N TRP A 65 20.82 -10.42 16.02
CA TRP A 65 21.54 -9.78 17.12
C TRP A 65 20.58 -9.22 18.16
N LEU A 66 19.51 -8.54 17.74
CA LEU A 66 18.48 -7.99 18.65
C LEU A 66 17.74 -9.09 19.41
N ARG A 67 17.48 -10.23 18.78
CA ARG A 67 16.86 -11.39 19.46
C ARG A 67 17.73 -11.93 20.59
N LEU A 68 19.06 -11.87 20.41
CA LEU A 68 20.02 -12.35 21.43
C LEU A 68 20.29 -11.35 22.53
N HIS A 69 20.29 -10.04 22.24
CA HIS A 69 20.76 -8.99 23.14
C HIS A 69 19.67 -8.00 23.56
N GLY A 70 18.53 -8.00 22.86
CA GLY A 70 17.50 -6.96 23.01
C GLY A 70 16.68 -7.03 24.30
N GLY A 71 16.78 -8.09 25.08
CA GLY A 71 16.18 -8.19 26.42
C GLY A 71 14.66 -7.93 26.49
N ALA A 72 13.96 -7.92 25.35
CA ALA A 72 12.52 -7.70 25.32
C ALA A 72 11.81 -8.92 25.92
N ALA A 73 11.22 -8.73 27.11
CA ALA A 73 10.37 -9.72 27.74
C ALA A 73 9.00 -9.71 27.05
N GLY A 74 8.90 -10.28 25.85
CA GLY A 74 7.63 -10.39 25.15
C GLY A 74 7.76 -10.40 23.63
N ILE A 75 6.63 -10.63 22.99
CA ILE A 75 6.46 -10.55 21.54
C ILE A 75 5.69 -9.29 21.18
N PHE A 76 5.94 -8.76 19.99
CA PHE A 76 5.12 -7.73 19.38
C PHE A 76 4.22 -8.37 18.34
N ALA A 77 2.91 -8.13 18.45
CA ALA A 77 1.93 -8.48 17.44
C ALA A 77 1.29 -7.19 16.91
N SER A 78 1.00 -7.16 15.61
CA SER A 78 0.37 -6.00 14.99
C SER A 78 -0.74 -6.45 14.06
N ARG A 79 -1.80 -5.66 13.99
CA ARG A 79 -2.84 -5.70 12.95
C ARG A 79 -2.93 -4.34 12.28
N GLN A 80 -3.19 -4.32 11.01
CA GLN A 80 -3.36 -3.09 10.24
C GLN A 80 -4.76 -3.08 9.62
N LEU A 81 -5.57 -2.10 9.96
CA LEU A 81 -6.85 -1.85 9.30
C LEU A 81 -6.66 -0.84 8.18
N ARG A 82 -7.34 -1.05 7.06
CA ARG A 82 -7.24 -0.23 5.86
C ARG A 82 -8.56 0.46 5.57
N PHE A 83 -8.50 1.77 5.32
CA PHE A 83 -9.67 2.62 5.15
C PHE A 83 -9.60 3.38 3.82
N THR A 84 -10.74 3.52 3.18
CA THR A 84 -10.92 4.33 1.97
C THR A 84 -12.17 5.18 2.06
N GLY A 85 -12.28 6.25 1.25
CA GLY A 85 -13.45 7.13 1.28
C GLY A 85 -13.51 8.07 2.47
N ILE A 86 -12.45 8.13 3.30
CA ILE A 86 -12.29 9.06 4.42
C ILE A 86 -10.90 9.66 4.40
N GLY A 87 -10.78 10.95 4.69
CA GLY A 87 -9.49 11.62 4.86
C GLY A 87 -8.82 11.25 6.18
N GLU A 88 -7.48 11.28 6.21
CA GLU A 88 -6.67 10.95 7.38
C GLU A 88 -7.10 11.75 8.62
N SER A 89 -7.27 13.08 8.48
CA SER A 89 -7.66 13.95 9.60
C SER A 89 -9.03 13.58 10.16
N ASN A 90 -9.99 13.28 9.28
CA ASN A 90 -11.35 12.93 9.70
C ASN A 90 -11.39 11.55 10.38
N LEU A 91 -10.56 10.60 9.92
CA LEU A 91 -10.43 9.31 10.58
C LEU A 91 -9.75 9.47 11.93
N ALA A 92 -8.65 10.23 12.00
CA ALA A 92 -7.91 10.49 13.23
C ALA A 92 -8.80 11.15 14.30
N GLU A 93 -9.65 12.10 13.91
CA GLU A 93 -10.58 12.77 14.83
C GLU A 93 -11.56 11.78 15.50
N GLN A 94 -12.05 10.79 14.74
CA GLN A 94 -12.98 9.78 15.26
C GLN A 94 -12.36 8.82 16.28
N VAL A 95 -11.02 8.70 16.28
CA VAL A 95 -10.30 7.69 17.07
C VAL A 95 -9.14 8.29 17.88
N THR A 96 -9.14 9.61 18.11
CA THR A 96 -8.04 10.36 18.75
C THR A 96 -7.65 9.78 20.10
N ASP A 97 -8.62 9.38 20.93
CA ASP A 97 -8.41 8.80 22.24
C ASP A 97 -7.64 7.46 22.21
N LEU A 98 -7.73 6.71 21.10
CA LEU A 98 -7.00 5.45 20.94
C LEU A 98 -5.50 5.66 20.67
N PHE A 99 -5.10 6.86 20.23
CA PHE A 99 -3.68 7.19 20.03
C PHE A 99 -2.92 7.43 21.34
N GLU A 100 -3.63 7.68 22.43
CA GLU A 100 -3.05 7.89 23.76
C GLU A 100 -2.71 6.56 24.48
N GLY A 101 -3.14 5.44 23.92
CA GLY A 101 -2.87 4.09 24.45
C GLY A 101 -1.39 3.74 24.44
N ASN A 102 -0.91 3.12 25.54
CA ASN A 102 0.48 2.68 25.66
C ASN A 102 0.69 1.23 25.21
N ASN A 103 -0.31 0.38 25.41
CA ASN A 103 -0.31 -1.02 24.98
C ASN A 103 -1.75 -1.59 24.98
N PRO A 104 -2.35 -1.83 23.82
CA PRO A 104 -1.81 -1.59 22.48
C PRO A 104 -1.62 -0.12 22.13
N THR A 105 -0.70 0.15 21.21
CA THR A 105 -0.56 1.46 20.56
C THR A 105 -1.33 1.45 19.25
N VAL A 106 -1.92 2.60 18.88
CA VAL A 106 -2.54 2.81 17.55
C VAL A 106 -1.79 3.93 16.85
N ALA A 107 -1.43 3.72 15.59
CA ALA A 107 -0.69 4.72 14.80
C ALA A 107 -1.27 4.82 13.37
N PRO A 108 -1.53 6.06 12.87
CA PRO A 108 -1.96 6.28 11.50
C PRO A 108 -0.78 6.23 10.52
N TYR A 109 -1.04 5.71 9.33
CA TYR A 109 -0.16 5.74 8.17
C TYR A 109 -0.99 6.08 6.94
N ALA A 110 -0.72 7.22 6.32
CA ALA A 110 -1.42 7.63 5.12
C ALA A 110 -0.58 7.38 3.87
N SER A 111 -1.26 6.98 2.81
CA SER A 111 -0.76 6.97 1.46
C SER A 111 -1.85 7.49 0.53
N LEU A 112 -1.53 7.80 -0.72
CA LEU A 112 -2.50 8.40 -1.64
C LEU A 112 -3.73 7.50 -1.79
N GLY A 113 -4.90 7.97 -1.29
CA GLY A 113 -6.18 7.27 -1.38
C GLY A 113 -6.40 6.12 -0.38
N ASP A 114 -5.43 5.86 0.52
CA ASP A 114 -5.48 4.75 1.48
C ASP A 114 -4.97 5.24 2.84
N VAL A 115 -5.80 5.15 3.86
CA VAL A 115 -5.43 5.45 5.25
C VAL A 115 -5.38 4.13 6.02
N LYS A 116 -4.31 3.95 6.78
CA LYS A 116 -4.09 2.74 7.58
C LYS A 116 -3.97 3.08 9.04
N LEU A 117 -4.60 2.30 9.88
CA LEU A 117 -4.39 2.34 11.33
C LEU A 117 -3.72 1.02 11.74
N ARG A 118 -2.52 1.11 12.29
CA ARG A 118 -1.81 -0.04 12.85
C ARG A 118 -2.03 -0.08 14.35
N ILE A 119 -2.53 -1.21 14.83
CA ILE A 119 -2.62 -1.56 16.24
C ILE A 119 -1.43 -2.45 16.56
N THR A 120 -0.65 -2.14 17.60
CA THR A 120 0.50 -2.95 18.00
C THR A 120 0.44 -3.23 19.49
N ALA A 121 0.45 -4.51 19.86
CA ALA A 121 0.52 -4.97 21.23
C ALA A 121 1.88 -5.60 21.54
N CYS A 122 2.34 -5.42 22.77
CA CYS A 122 3.46 -6.15 23.36
C CYS A 122 2.90 -7.07 24.46
N ALA A 123 3.16 -8.37 24.36
CA ALA A 123 2.62 -9.37 25.30
C ALA A 123 3.59 -10.54 25.52
N ALA A 124 3.34 -11.34 26.53
CA ALA A 124 4.18 -12.50 26.86
C ALA A 124 4.13 -13.60 25.78
N ASP A 125 2.98 -13.77 25.15
CA ASP A 125 2.73 -14.80 24.15
C ASP A 125 1.69 -14.33 23.09
N PRO A 126 1.49 -15.06 21.99
CA PRO A 126 0.56 -14.70 20.94
C PRO A 126 -0.90 -14.56 21.42
N MET A 127 -1.37 -15.41 22.30
CA MET A 127 -2.75 -15.41 22.78
C MET A 127 -3.02 -14.14 23.62
N ALA A 128 -2.08 -13.78 24.48
CA ALA A 128 -2.14 -12.54 25.25
C ALA A 128 -2.11 -11.31 24.33
N ALA A 129 -1.33 -11.35 23.24
CA ALA A 129 -1.30 -10.27 22.27
C ALA A 129 -2.65 -10.12 21.54
N GLU A 130 -3.25 -11.22 21.07
CA GLU A 130 -4.57 -11.21 20.44
C GLU A 130 -5.64 -10.63 21.37
N SER A 131 -5.62 -11.04 22.66
CA SER A 131 -6.55 -10.54 23.68
C SER A 131 -6.45 -9.02 23.91
N LEU A 132 -5.28 -8.43 23.66
CA LEU A 132 -5.08 -6.98 23.72
C LEU A 132 -5.52 -6.29 22.42
N LEU A 133 -5.29 -6.91 21.25
CA LEU A 133 -5.62 -6.34 19.96
C LEU A 133 -7.13 -6.33 19.67
N ASP A 134 -7.84 -7.41 20.01
CA ASP A 134 -9.25 -7.62 19.70
C ASP A 134 -10.17 -6.45 20.14
N PRO A 135 -10.13 -5.97 21.40
CA PRO A 135 -11.02 -4.91 21.84
C PRO A 135 -10.75 -3.57 21.14
N VAL A 136 -9.49 -3.28 20.82
CA VAL A 136 -9.11 -2.03 20.11
C VAL A 136 -9.55 -2.09 18.66
N GLU A 137 -9.36 -3.22 18.00
CA GLU A 137 -9.87 -3.43 16.64
C GLU A 137 -11.39 -3.33 16.58
N ALA A 138 -12.10 -3.97 17.51
CA ALA A 138 -13.56 -3.90 17.58
C ALA A 138 -14.07 -2.46 17.78
N ASP A 139 -13.38 -1.65 18.59
CA ASP A 139 -13.73 -0.26 18.80
C ASP A 139 -13.46 0.59 17.55
N LEU A 140 -12.34 0.39 16.87
CA LEU A 140 -12.04 1.05 15.59
C LEU A 140 -13.10 0.73 14.53
N LEU A 141 -13.48 -0.55 14.40
CA LEU A 141 -14.52 -0.97 13.46
C LEU A 141 -15.90 -0.45 13.83
N ARG A 142 -16.22 -0.32 15.10
CA ARG A 142 -17.47 0.28 15.54
C ARG A 142 -17.59 1.76 15.17
N ARG A 143 -16.48 2.52 15.24
CA ARG A 143 -16.44 3.96 14.94
C ARG A 143 -16.29 4.26 13.46
N ALA A 144 -15.44 3.55 12.75
CA ALA A 144 -15.06 3.84 11.38
C ALA A 144 -15.18 2.66 10.41
N GLY A 145 -15.82 1.56 10.81
CA GLY A 145 -15.90 0.33 10.03
C GLY A 145 -16.54 0.47 8.66
N GLN A 146 -17.45 1.44 8.47
CA GLN A 146 -18.03 1.74 7.16
C GLN A 146 -17.01 2.16 6.10
N TYR A 147 -15.83 2.63 6.52
CA TYR A 147 -14.73 3.02 5.64
C TYR A 147 -13.64 1.93 5.56
N CYS A 148 -13.70 0.92 6.44
CA CYS A 148 -12.72 -0.17 6.48
C CYS A 148 -13.01 -1.15 5.34
N TYR A 149 -12.08 -1.25 4.39
CA TYR A 149 -12.22 -2.18 3.27
C TYR A 149 -11.39 -3.46 3.43
N GLY A 150 -10.41 -3.49 4.31
CA GLY A 150 -9.53 -4.65 4.45
C GLY A 150 -8.56 -4.55 5.62
N ARG A 151 -7.70 -5.56 5.71
CA ARG A 151 -6.71 -5.74 6.78
C ARG A 151 -5.35 -6.06 6.20
N ASP A 152 -4.31 -5.76 6.93
CA ASP A 152 -2.91 -6.12 6.67
C ASP A 152 -2.47 -5.89 5.21
N ASP A 153 -2.27 -6.95 4.45
CA ASP A 153 -1.80 -6.89 3.06
C ASP A 153 -2.94 -6.76 2.03
N ASP A 154 -4.19 -6.64 2.45
CA ASP A 154 -5.30 -6.43 1.55
C ASP A 154 -5.10 -5.16 0.71
N SER A 155 -5.52 -5.23 -0.53
CA SER A 155 -5.67 -4.11 -1.44
C SER A 155 -7.13 -3.97 -1.87
N LEU A 156 -7.54 -2.80 -2.36
CA LEU A 156 -8.88 -2.65 -2.95
C LEU A 156 -9.12 -3.69 -4.05
N ALA A 157 -8.11 -3.97 -4.86
CA ALA A 157 -8.20 -4.97 -5.91
C ALA A 157 -8.41 -6.39 -5.34
N SER A 158 -7.64 -6.80 -4.32
CA SER A 158 -7.78 -8.13 -3.72
C SER A 158 -9.15 -8.33 -3.08
N VAL A 159 -9.64 -7.31 -2.37
CA VAL A 159 -10.96 -7.37 -1.71
C VAL A 159 -12.09 -7.41 -2.74
N VAL A 160 -12.05 -6.58 -3.78
CA VAL A 160 -13.05 -6.61 -4.87
C VAL A 160 -13.05 -7.97 -5.56
N LEU A 161 -11.89 -8.52 -5.90
CA LEU A 161 -11.79 -9.83 -6.52
C LEU A 161 -12.37 -10.95 -5.62
N GLN A 162 -12.12 -10.86 -4.30
CA GLN A 162 -12.68 -11.84 -3.36
C GLN A 162 -14.22 -11.74 -3.29
N LEU A 163 -14.76 -10.52 -3.20
CA LEU A 163 -16.22 -10.31 -3.22
C LEU A 163 -16.88 -10.84 -4.50
N LEU A 164 -16.25 -10.64 -5.66
CA LEU A 164 -16.72 -11.17 -6.93
C LEU A 164 -16.72 -12.72 -6.95
N ARG A 165 -15.64 -13.35 -6.41
CA ARG A 165 -15.59 -14.82 -6.30
C ARG A 165 -16.71 -15.35 -5.42
N ASP A 166 -16.92 -14.73 -4.27
CA ASP A 166 -17.93 -15.13 -3.31
C ASP A 166 -19.35 -15.00 -3.90
N ALA A 167 -19.57 -14.00 -4.77
CA ALA A 167 -20.82 -13.79 -5.49
C ALA A 167 -20.97 -14.65 -6.76
N GLY A 168 -19.89 -15.24 -7.26
CA GLY A 168 -19.87 -15.92 -8.56
C GLY A 168 -20.03 -14.97 -9.76
N GLU A 169 -19.56 -13.72 -9.60
CA GLU A 169 -19.71 -12.63 -10.56
C GLU A 169 -18.37 -12.21 -11.17
N THR A 170 -18.43 -11.54 -12.30
CA THR A 170 -17.27 -11.15 -13.10
C THR A 170 -17.17 -9.64 -13.30
N LEU A 171 -15.96 -9.15 -13.56
CA LEU A 171 -15.66 -7.73 -13.74
C LEU A 171 -14.93 -7.47 -15.05
N ALA A 172 -15.25 -6.35 -15.68
CA ALA A 172 -14.46 -5.74 -16.75
C ALA A 172 -14.23 -4.25 -16.49
N VAL A 173 -13.22 -3.65 -17.14
CA VAL A 173 -12.90 -2.24 -16.98
C VAL A 173 -12.81 -1.49 -18.31
N ALA A 174 -13.22 -0.20 -18.31
CA ALA A 174 -13.04 0.70 -19.44
C ALA A 174 -12.28 1.96 -18.95
N GLU A 175 -11.07 2.14 -19.43
CA GLU A 175 -10.17 3.17 -18.91
C GLU A 175 -9.83 4.24 -19.94
N SER A 176 -9.81 5.48 -19.50
CA SER A 176 -9.35 6.61 -20.30
C SER A 176 -8.11 7.24 -19.62
N CYS A 177 -8.28 8.20 -18.73
CA CYS A 177 -7.18 8.95 -18.13
C CYS A 177 -6.19 8.11 -17.30
N THR A 178 -6.62 6.98 -16.77
CA THR A 178 -5.78 6.03 -15.99
C THR A 178 -4.88 5.17 -16.87
N GLY A 179 -5.13 5.12 -18.19
CA GLY A 179 -4.27 4.43 -19.16
C GLY A 179 -4.07 2.94 -18.96
N GLY A 180 -4.96 2.26 -18.22
CA GLY A 180 -4.85 0.84 -17.86
C GLY A 180 -4.44 0.61 -16.40
N GLY A 181 -4.40 1.65 -15.57
CA GLY A 181 -3.96 1.57 -14.17
C GLY A 181 -4.86 0.69 -13.31
N ILE A 182 -6.18 0.71 -13.53
CA ILE A 182 -7.13 -0.16 -12.81
C ILE A 182 -6.90 -1.61 -13.19
N GLY A 183 -6.84 -1.90 -14.51
CA GLY A 183 -6.55 -3.25 -15.00
C GLY A 183 -5.21 -3.78 -14.51
N ALA A 184 -4.19 -2.93 -14.48
CA ALA A 184 -2.87 -3.28 -13.93
C ALA A 184 -2.93 -3.61 -12.43
N ALA A 185 -3.66 -2.83 -11.62
CA ALA A 185 -3.82 -3.09 -10.20
C ALA A 185 -4.56 -4.41 -9.93
N ILE A 186 -5.59 -4.70 -10.72
CA ILE A 186 -6.36 -5.94 -10.61
C ILE A 186 -5.50 -7.15 -11.05
N SER A 187 -4.81 -7.04 -12.19
CA SER A 187 -3.99 -8.13 -12.74
C SER A 187 -2.72 -8.42 -11.93
N ALA A 188 -2.30 -7.51 -11.05
CA ALA A 188 -1.23 -7.75 -10.09
C ALA A 188 -1.62 -8.72 -8.96
N VAL A 189 -2.92 -8.99 -8.77
CA VAL A 189 -3.40 -9.94 -7.75
C VAL A 189 -3.40 -11.35 -8.34
N PRO A 190 -2.68 -12.31 -7.74
CA PRO A 190 -2.67 -13.69 -8.19
C PRO A 190 -4.07 -14.30 -8.28
N GLY A 191 -4.34 -15.04 -9.37
CA GLY A 191 -5.64 -15.68 -9.58
C GLY A 191 -6.77 -14.73 -10.01
N CYS A 192 -6.48 -13.49 -10.41
CA CYS A 192 -7.52 -12.54 -10.85
C CYS A 192 -8.33 -13.02 -12.05
N SER A 193 -7.77 -13.91 -12.88
CA SER A 193 -8.37 -14.38 -14.14
C SER A 193 -9.65 -15.21 -13.98
N ASP A 194 -9.97 -15.63 -12.77
CA ASP A 194 -11.22 -16.36 -12.48
C ASP A 194 -12.46 -15.44 -12.48
N VAL A 195 -12.29 -14.14 -12.18
CA VAL A 195 -13.37 -13.16 -12.12
C VAL A 195 -13.12 -11.88 -12.93
N PHE A 196 -11.86 -11.57 -13.30
CA PHE A 196 -11.54 -10.42 -14.13
C PHE A 196 -11.43 -10.82 -15.61
N LEU A 197 -12.41 -10.42 -16.41
CA LEU A 197 -12.47 -10.77 -17.84
C LEU A 197 -11.57 -9.91 -18.72
N GLY A 198 -11.08 -8.77 -18.21
CA GLY A 198 -10.22 -7.86 -18.94
C GLY A 198 -10.76 -6.44 -19.03
N GLY A 199 -10.26 -5.67 -20.01
CA GLY A 199 -10.67 -4.28 -20.15
C GLY A 199 -10.25 -3.63 -21.46
N VAL A 200 -10.76 -2.42 -21.69
CA VAL A 200 -10.46 -1.58 -22.85
C VAL A 200 -9.85 -0.26 -22.41
N ILE A 201 -8.65 0.04 -22.90
CA ILE A 201 -8.05 1.37 -22.76
C ILE A 201 -8.58 2.23 -23.91
N ALA A 202 -9.60 3.05 -23.63
CA ALA A 202 -10.27 3.91 -24.58
C ALA A 202 -9.85 5.38 -24.37
N TYR A 203 -8.58 5.71 -24.69
CA TYR A 203 -8.04 7.05 -24.43
C TYR A 203 -8.65 8.11 -25.33
N SER A 204 -8.71 7.87 -26.64
CA SER A 204 -9.30 8.81 -27.61
C SER A 204 -10.81 8.62 -27.78
N ASN A 205 -11.51 9.68 -28.21
CA ASN A 205 -12.94 9.62 -28.49
C ASN A 205 -13.27 8.58 -29.60
N ALA A 206 -12.41 8.48 -30.61
CA ALA A 206 -12.56 7.50 -31.67
C ALA A 206 -12.54 6.05 -31.14
N VAL A 207 -11.68 5.75 -30.17
CA VAL A 207 -11.61 4.42 -29.53
C VAL A 207 -12.83 4.18 -28.63
N LYS A 208 -13.29 5.20 -27.88
CA LYS A 208 -14.54 5.12 -27.10
C LYS A 208 -15.72 4.72 -27.99
N GLN A 209 -15.88 5.38 -29.14
CA GLN A 209 -16.96 5.09 -30.09
C GLN A 209 -16.77 3.70 -30.74
N LYS A 210 -15.56 3.42 -31.22
CA LYS A 210 -15.32 2.20 -32.03
C LYS A 210 -15.38 0.92 -31.22
N LEU A 211 -14.75 0.90 -30.04
CA LEU A 211 -14.63 -0.32 -29.23
C LEU A 211 -15.76 -0.46 -28.21
N LEU A 212 -16.18 0.64 -27.59
CA LEU A 212 -17.18 0.62 -26.52
C LEU A 212 -18.56 1.05 -27.00
N SER A 213 -18.70 1.40 -28.29
CA SER A 213 -19.95 1.89 -28.90
C SER A 213 -20.52 3.13 -28.20
N VAL A 214 -19.67 3.97 -27.61
CA VAL A 214 -20.10 5.21 -26.97
C VAL A 214 -20.79 6.11 -27.99
N ASN A 215 -21.96 6.61 -27.62
CA ASN A 215 -22.78 7.44 -28.53
C ASN A 215 -22.05 8.77 -28.83
N PRO A 216 -21.76 9.08 -30.12
CA PRO A 216 -21.06 10.31 -30.49
C PRO A 216 -21.77 11.56 -29.99
N LYS A 217 -23.11 11.58 -29.93
CA LYS A 217 -23.87 12.72 -29.43
C LYS A 217 -23.64 13.02 -27.95
N LEU A 218 -23.36 12.00 -27.11
CA LEU A 218 -23.05 12.22 -25.72
C LEU A 218 -21.71 12.95 -25.59
N ILE A 219 -20.71 12.56 -26.42
CA ILE A 219 -19.40 13.21 -26.42
C ILE A 219 -19.51 14.66 -26.92
N GLU A 220 -20.32 14.91 -27.98
CA GLU A 220 -20.53 16.24 -28.53
C GLU A 220 -21.24 17.17 -27.53
N THR A 221 -22.25 16.65 -26.81
CA THR A 221 -23.11 17.45 -25.93
C THR A 221 -22.47 17.68 -24.56
N HIS A 222 -21.84 16.65 -23.98
CA HIS A 222 -21.37 16.65 -22.57
C HIS A 222 -19.84 16.67 -22.45
N GLY A 223 -19.12 16.46 -23.57
CA GLY A 223 -17.66 16.25 -23.55
C GLY A 223 -17.27 14.85 -23.14
N ALA A 224 -16.03 14.46 -23.45
CA ALA A 224 -15.51 13.11 -23.17
C ALA A 224 -15.36 12.80 -21.67
N VAL A 225 -15.24 13.83 -20.83
CA VAL A 225 -15.17 13.71 -19.37
C VAL A 225 -16.51 14.15 -18.81
N SER A 226 -17.42 13.20 -18.66
CA SER A 226 -18.78 13.44 -18.16
C SER A 226 -19.43 12.13 -17.73
N ASP A 227 -20.37 12.21 -16.79
CA ASP A 227 -21.11 11.04 -16.30
C ASP A 227 -21.83 10.26 -17.40
N PRO A 228 -22.54 10.89 -18.40
CA PRO A 228 -23.15 10.13 -19.46
C PRO A 228 -22.18 9.35 -20.33
N VAL A 229 -20.99 9.90 -20.59
CA VAL A 229 -19.97 9.23 -21.41
C VAL A 229 -19.31 8.09 -20.63
N VAL A 230 -19.00 8.27 -19.36
CA VAL A 230 -18.41 7.19 -18.56
C VAL A 230 -19.39 6.06 -18.30
N ALA A 231 -20.67 6.37 -18.11
CA ALA A 231 -21.72 5.37 -18.00
C ALA A 231 -21.86 4.53 -19.28
N ASP A 232 -21.81 5.18 -20.44
CA ASP A 232 -21.88 4.51 -21.75
C ASP A 232 -20.63 3.65 -22.02
N MET A 233 -19.44 4.12 -21.57
CA MET A 233 -18.19 3.32 -21.58
C MET A 233 -18.33 2.05 -20.74
N ALA A 234 -18.90 2.14 -19.54
CA ALA A 234 -19.11 0.99 -18.66
C ALA A 234 -20.06 -0.02 -19.28
N GLN A 235 -21.19 0.45 -19.83
CA GLN A 235 -22.15 -0.41 -20.56
C GLN A 235 -21.49 -1.07 -21.77
N GLY A 236 -20.67 -0.34 -22.50
CA GLY A 236 -19.95 -0.84 -23.66
C GLY A 236 -19.00 -1.98 -23.33
N VAL A 237 -18.13 -1.82 -22.31
CA VAL A 237 -17.20 -2.87 -21.92
C VAL A 237 -17.93 -4.08 -21.33
N ARG A 238 -18.98 -3.87 -20.54
CA ARG A 238 -19.82 -4.95 -20.02
C ARG A 238 -20.43 -5.77 -21.13
N LYS A 239 -20.95 -5.12 -22.17
CA LYS A 239 -21.57 -5.78 -23.32
C LYS A 239 -20.58 -6.63 -24.13
N ILE A 240 -19.38 -6.11 -24.40
CA ILE A 240 -18.41 -6.83 -25.23
C ILE A 240 -17.71 -7.96 -24.48
N THR A 241 -17.59 -7.87 -23.16
CA THR A 241 -16.95 -8.91 -22.33
C THR A 241 -17.94 -9.92 -21.78
N GLY A 242 -19.23 -9.55 -21.68
CA GLY A 242 -20.24 -10.35 -21.00
C GLY A 242 -20.11 -10.37 -19.47
N SER A 243 -19.36 -9.43 -18.89
CA SER A 243 -19.18 -9.36 -17.45
C SER A 243 -20.45 -8.95 -16.72
N ASP A 244 -20.57 -9.35 -15.44
CA ASP A 244 -21.68 -8.97 -14.58
C ASP A 244 -21.53 -7.52 -14.13
N TRP A 245 -20.30 -7.09 -13.85
CA TRP A 245 -19.94 -5.74 -13.43
C TRP A 245 -18.99 -5.06 -14.42
N ALA A 246 -19.07 -3.76 -14.47
CA ALA A 246 -18.12 -2.94 -15.20
C ALA A 246 -17.78 -1.66 -14.43
N VAL A 247 -16.50 -1.31 -14.43
CA VAL A 247 -15.99 -0.03 -13.95
C VAL A 247 -15.43 0.76 -15.12
N ALA A 248 -15.88 2.01 -15.28
CA ALA A 248 -15.31 2.91 -16.27
C ALA A 248 -14.77 4.17 -15.61
N VAL A 249 -13.70 4.71 -16.18
CA VAL A 249 -13.09 5.96 -15.71
C VAL A 249 -12.75 6.86 -16.90
N SER A 250 -13.15 8.12 -16.76
CA SER A 250 -12.74 9.22 -17.65
C SER A 250 -12.39 10.42 -16.79
N GLY A 251 -11.43 11.23 -17.23
CA GLY A 251 -10.97 12.37 -16.44
C GLY A 251 -9.90 13.17 -17.17
N VAL A 252 -9.48 14.26 -16.56
CA VAL A 252 -8.36 15.09 -17.01
C VAL A 252 -7.10 14.68 -16.23
N ALA A 253 -6.05 14.26 -16.94
CA ALA A 253 -4.84 13.72 -16.31
C ALA A 253 -3.89 14.81 -15.76
N GLY A 254 -4.31 16.09 -15.67
CA GLY A 254 -3.47 17.16 -15.14
C GLY A 254 -2.11 17.36 -15.85
N PRO A 255 -1.28 18.33 -15.45
CA PRO A 255 -1.51 19.34 -14.41
C PRO A 255 -2.42 20.48 -14.82
N GLY A 256 -2.87 20.56 -16.08
CA GLY A 256 -3.76 21.60 -16.61
C GLY A 256 -5.01 21.02 -17.26
N GLY A 257 -6.01 21.88 -17.56
CA GLY A 257 -7.23 21.49 -18.30
C GLY A 257 -8.40 21.03 -17.45
N GLY A 258 -8.28 20.96 -16.13
CA GLY A 258 -9.41 20.73 -15.23
C GLY A 258 -10.25 21.98 -15.02
N SER A 259 -11.55 21.80 -14.79
CA SER A 259 -12.49 22.82 -14.35
C SER A 259 -13.20 22.33 -13.08
N PRO A 260 -13.96 23.20 -12.34
CA PRO A 260 -14.72 22.76 -11.16
C PRO A 260 -15.66 21.59 -11.43
N ASP A 261 -16.11 21.43 -12.68
CA ASP A 261 -17.04 20.37 -13.10
C ASP A 261 -16.34 19.22 -13.84
N LYS A 262 -15.00 19.25 -13.97
CA LYS A 262 -14.23 18.24 -14.74
C LYS A 262 -12.88 17.97 -14.12
#